data_74f49c0a77fe8eb43f88cc0834e18d11
#
_entry.id   74f49c0a77fe8eb43f88cc0834e18d11
#
_cell.length_a   1.000
_cell.length_b   1.000
_cell.length_c   1.000
_cell.angle_alpha   90.00
_cell.angle_beta   90.00
_cell.angle_gamma   90.00
#
_symmetry.space_group_name_H-M   'P 1'
#
loop_
_entity.id
_entity.type
_entity.pdbx_description
1 polymer ?
#
loop_
_entity_poly.entity_id
_entity_poly.type
_entity_poly.pdbx_seq_one_letter_code
_entity_poly.pdbx_strand_id
1 'polypeptide(L)'
;FMRLRRLGVSAGHAWNGSWEAIAASSDDRPYEVKMREQLALIAGDQLLASAYGALLRNAVDDRLTIKDVTAKLSDADKTLVPDVEPTADALLERISALANGLERLQRDLPTDALTQLELRVASVQAEPEQAPDRERRLTLLTRQLSSLQELVSRREMMQRQLDSASMALRSLRLDIVKLRTMGVGAAISDVTNATQEARALSKDLGYVISAADEMRKL
;
A
#
# COMPACT_ATOMS: atom_id res chain seq x y z
N PHE A 1 -2.46 16.37 -10.38
CA PHE A 1 -3.42 15.77 -9.46
C PHE A 1 -4.43 16.82 -8.93
N MET A 2 -4.00 17.87 -8.26
CA MET A 2 -4.91 18.92 -7.73
C MET A 2 -5.71 19.67 -8.81
N ARG A 3 -5.16 19.92 -10.00
CA ARG A 3 -5.89 20.53 -11.12
C ARG A 3 -7.00 19.64 -11.67
N LEU A 4 -6.76 18.33 -11.82
CA LEU A 4 -7.75 17.37 -12.34
C LEU A 4 -8.91 17.13 -11.36
N ARG A 5 -8.64 17.19 -10.04
CA ARG A 5 -9.68 17.07 -9.02
C ARG A 5 -10.68 18.23 -9.04
N ARG A 6 -10.26 19.42 -9.46
CA ARG A 6 -11.17 20.57 -9.64
C ARG A 6 -12.14 20.43 -10.82
N LEU A 7 -11.85 19.50 -11.74
CA LEU A 7 -12.68 19.21 -12.92
C LEU A 7 -13.63 18.04 -12.68
N GLY A 8 -13.79 17.54 -11.44
CA GLY A 8 -14.74 16.46 -11.11
C GLY A 8 -14.28 15.06 -11.55
N VAL A 9 -13.02 14.90 -11.94
CA VAL A 9 -12.47 13.59 -12.31
C VAL A 9 -12.26 12.75 -11.05
N SER A 10 -12.70 11.47 -11.08
CA SER A 10 -12.50 10.56 -9.94
C SER A 10 -11.02 10.42 -9.59
N ALA A 11 -10.72 10.15 -8.31
CA ALA A 11 -9.34 10.06 -7.84
C ALA A 11 -8.49 9.04 -8.63
N GLY A 12 -9.09 7.93 -9.07
CA GLY A 12 -8.42 6.92 -9.91
C GLY A 12 -8.09 7.41 -11.32
N HIS A 13 -9.03 8.13 -11.97
CA HIS A 13 -8.78 8.71 -13.30
C HIS A 13 -7.79 9.88 -13.25
N ALA A 14 -7.85 10.70 -12.20
CA ALA A 14 -6.89 11.79 -12.01
C ALA A 14 -5.47 11.26 -11.76
N TRP A 15 -5.36 10.11 -11.08
CA TRP A 15 -4.09 9.42 -10.87
C TRP A 15 -3.53 8.87 -12.17
N ASN A 16 -4.31 8.08 -12.94
CA ASN A 16 -3.88 7.54 -14.23
C ASN A 16 -3.47 8.63 -15.22
N GLY A 17 -4.25 9.71 -15.35
CA GLY A 17 -3.91 10.81 -16.24
C GLY A 17 -2.63 11.56 -15.83
N SER A 18 -2.30 11.62 -14.55
CA SER A 18 -1.02 12.17 -14.07
C SER A 18 0.17 11.30 -14.46
N TRP A 19 -0.01 9.96 -14.44
CA TRP A 19 1.04 9.02 -14.83
C TRP A 19 1.31 8.99 -16.34
N GLU A 20 0.27 9.05 -17.17
CA GLU A 20 0.41 9.13 -18.64
C GLU A 20 1.18 10.37 -19.09
N ALA A 21 0.93 11.50 -18.47
CA ALA A 21 1.65 12.75 -18.78
C ALA A 21 3.15 12.66 -18.40
N ILE A 22 3.50 11.88 -17.38
CA ILE A 22 4.90 11.65 -16.96
C ILE A 22 5.58 10.59 -17.85
N ALA A 23 4.81 9.61 -18.37
CA ALA A 23 5.34 8.52 -19.18
C ALA A 23 5.73 8.90 -20.61
N ALA A 24 5.24 10.02 -21.15
CA ALA A 24 5.40 10.41 -22.54
C ALA A 24 6.74 11.08 -22.92
N SER A 25 7.66 11.32 -21.96
CA SER A 25 8.98 11.89 -22.26
C SER A 25 10.09 10.89 -21.90
N SER A 26 11.08 10.71 -22.81
CA SER A 26 12.37 10.12 -22.44
C SER A 26 13.02 11.09 -21.44
N ASP A 27 12.91 10.72 -20.18
CA ASP A 27 13.17 11.61 -19.07
C ASP A 27 14.66 11.54 -18.69
N ASP A 28 15.45 12.44 -19.22
CA ASP A 28 16.91 12.57 -18.95
C ASP A 28 17.23 13.19 -17.58
N ARG A 29 16.20 13.46 -16.74
CA ARG A 29 16.42 14.06 -15.42
C ARG A 29 17.21 13.12 -14.50
N PRO A 30 18.04 13.69 -13.59
CA PRO A 30 18.77 12.90 -12.62
C PRO A 30 17.83 12.00 -11.80
N TYR A 31 18.29 10.79 -11.48
CA TYR A 31 17.54 9.80 -10.72
C TYR A 31 16.95 10.37 -9.40
N GLU A 32 17.73 11.18 -8.69
CA GLU A 32 17.31 11.79 -7.42
C GLU A 32 16.11 12.73 -7.57
N VAL A 33 16.03 13.43 -8.72
CA VAL A 33 14.89 14.30 -9.04
C VAL A 33 13.65 13.46 -9.27
N LYS A 34 13.76 12.40 -10.07
CA LYS A 34 12.67 11.44 -10.32
C LYS A 34 12.17 10.81 -9.03
N MET A 35 13.08 10.36 -8.18
CA MET A 35 12.77 9.77 -6.88
C MET A 35 11.99 10.74 -5.99
N ARG A 36 12.45 11.99 -5.87
CA ARG A 36 11.79 13.03 -5.06
C ARG A 36 10.39 13.35 -5.57
N GLU A 37 10.24 13.52 -6.88
CA GLU A 37 8.94 13.81 -7.50
C GLU A 37 7.96 12.65 -7.30
N GLN A 38 8.40 11.41 -7.49
CA GLN A 38 7.57 10.23 -7.28
C GLN A 38 7.13 10.12 -5.82
N LEU A 39 8.04 10.31 -4.88
CA LEU A 39 7.70 10.30 -3.44
C LEU A 39 6.69 11.39 -3.10
N ALA A 40 6.85 12.61 -3.62
CA ALA A 40 5.91 13.70 -3.39
C ALA A 40 4.51 13.44 -3.97
N LEU A 41 4.39 12.61 -5.00
CA LEU A 41 3.10 12.21 -5.58
C LEU A 41 2.36 11.20 -4.70
N ILE A 42 3.07 10.26 -4.09
CA ILE A 42 2.48 9.11 -3.38
C ILE A 42 2.37 9.31 -1.87
N ALA A 43 3.17 10.19 -1.28
CA ALA A 43 3.26 10.35 0.16
C ALA A 43 3.48 11.81 0.57
N GLY A 44 2.82 12.22 1.65
CA GLY A 44 3.13 13.50 2.31
C GLY A 44 4.36 13.36 3.22
N ASP A 45 4.95 14.53 3.60
CA ASP A 45 6.16 14.58 4.41
C ASP A 45 6.06 13.81 5.74
N GLN A 46 4.89 13.84 6.37
CA GLN A 46 4.63 13.08 7.60
C GLN A 46 4.81 11.58 7.41
N LEU A 47 4.25 11.02 6.34
CA LEU A 47 4.36 9.59 6.05
C LEU A 47 5.79 9.21 5.67
N LEU A 48 6.51 10.09 4.95
CA LEU A 48 7.91 9.87 4.60
C LEU A 48 8.86 9.94 5.81
N ALA A 49 8.47 10.65 6.87
CA ALA A 49 9.18 10.70 8.15
C ALA A 49 8.80 9.56 9.10
N SER A 50 7.72 8.82 8.83
CA SER A 50 7.25 7.70 9.66
C SER A 50 8.06 6.42 9.46
N ALA A 51 7.71 5.37 10.22
CA ALA A 51 8.26 4.02 10.06
C ALA A 51 8.11 3.45 8.63
N TYR A 52 7.13 3.92 7.86
CA TYR A 52 6.86 3.48 6.50
C TYR A 52 7.68 4.22 5.43
N GLY A 53 8.35 5.31 5.78
CA GLY A 53 9.08 6.14 4.82
C GLY A 53 10.20 5.40 4.08
N ALA A 54 10.93 4.51 4.76
CA ALA A 54 11.97 3.69 4.14
C ALA A 54 11.38 2.68 3.13
N LEU A 55 10.25 2.04 3.49
CA LEU A 55 9.53 1.11 2.62
C LEU A 55 9.02 1.81 1.36
N LEU A 56 8.45 3.00 1.49
CA LEU A 56 7.96 3.78 0.35
C LEU A 56 9.10 4.22 -0.58
N ARG A 57 10.25 4.63 -0.04
CA ARG A 57 11.43 4.93 -0.86
C ARG A 57 11.91 3.72 -1.65
N ASN A 58 11.96 2.54 -1.02
CA ASN A 58 12.32 1.31 -1.69
C ASN A 58 11.32 0.92 -2.78
N ALA A 59 10.02 1.07 -2.53
CA ALA A 59 8.99 0.78 -3.52
C ALA A 59 9.07 1.71 -4.74
N VAL A 60 9.35 3.00 -4.53
CA VAL A 60 9.58 3.95 -5.63
C VAL A 60 10.86 3.60 -6.40
N ASP A 61 11.94 3.20 -5.71
CA ASP A 61 13.18 2.73 -6.34
C ASP A 61 12.94 1.50 -7.22
N ASP A 62 12.23 0.51 -6.70
CA ASP A 62 11.88 -0.70 -7.45
C ASP A 62 11.08 -0.36 -8.71
N ARG A 63 10.07 0.50 -8.60
CA ARG A 63 9.24 0.97 -9.72
C ARG A 63 10.05 1.76 -10.76
N LEU A 64 10.91 2.70 -10.33
CA LEU A 64 11.77 3.47 -11.23
C LEU A 64 12.77 2.57 -11.96
N THR A 65 13.32 1.58 -11.28
CA THR A 65 14.19 0.57 -11.88
C THR A 65 13.46 -0.25 -12.94
N ILE A 66 12.24 -0.71 -12.66
CA ILE A 66 11.40 -1.43 -13.64
C ILE A 66 11.23 -0.56 -14.90
N LYS A 67 10.81 0.71 -14.74
CA LYS A 67 10.62 1.64 -15.85
C LYS A 67 11.89 1.88 -16.65
N ASP A 68 13.04 2.08 -15.99
CA ASP A 68 14.33 2.30 -16.65
C ASP A 68 14.77 1.07 -17.43
N VAL A 69 14.54 -0.12 -16.91
CA VAL A 69 14.89 -1.37 -17.60
C VAL A 69 13.97 -1.63 -18.77
N THR A 70 12.64 -1.49 -18.61
CA THR A 70 11.68 -1.70 -19.70
C THR A 70 11.86 -0.68 -20.82
N ALA A 71 12.19 0.57 -20.51
CA ALA A 71 12.48 1.59 -21.51
C ALA A 71 13.68 1.21 -22.44
N LYS A 72 14.64 0.48 -21.90
CA LYS A 72 15.86 0.05 -22.61
C LYS A 72 15.70 -1.29 -23.36
N LEU A 73 14.58 -1.97 -23.22
CA LEU A 73 14.28 -3.18 -23.99
C LEU A 73 14.05 -2.86 -25.46
N SER A 74 14.33 -3.82 -26.35
CA SER A 74 13.94 -3.70 -27.76
C SER A 74 12.43 -3.62 -27.92
N ASP A 75 11.93 -3.05 -29.01
CA ASP A 75 10.49 -2.96 -29.24
C ASP A 75 9.83 -4.33 -29.31
N ALA A 76 10.54 -5.34 -29.87
CA ALA A 76 10.10 -6.72 -29.86
C ALA A 76 9.94 -7.29 -28.44
N ASP A 77 10.91 -7.01 -27.57
CA ASP A 77 10.89 -7.47 -26.17
C ASP A 77 9.80 -6.77 -25.33
N LYS A 78 9.57 -5.48 -25.58
CA LYS A 78 8.47 -4.73 -24.93
C LYS A 78 7.11 -5.34 -25.22
N THR A 79 6.89 -5.83 -26.45
CA THR A 79 5.61 -6.48 -26.80
C THR A 79 5.37 -7.79 -26.06
N LEU A 80 6.41 -8.41 -25.51
CA LEU A 80 6.30 -9.64 -24.71
C LEU A 80 5.98 -9.38 -23.22
N VAL A 81 6.16 -8.14 -22.74
CA VAL A 81 5.95 -7.77 -21.34
C VAL A 81 5.08 -6.50 -21.17
N PRO A 82 3.94 -6.40 -21.87
CA PRO A 82 3.17 -5.14 -21.95
C PRO A 82 2.58 -4.71 -20.58
N ASP A 83 2.32 -5.66 -19.69
CA ASP A 83 1.61 -5.44 -18.42
C ASP A 83 2.55 -5.14 -17.25
N VAL A 84 3.88 -5.16 -17.43
CA VAL A 84 4.84 -5.00 -16.33
C VAL A 84 4.77 -3.61 -15.71
N GLU A 85 4.87 -2.56 -16.51
CA GLU A 85 4.83 -1.18 -15.99
C GLU A 85 3.48 -0.84 -15.34
N PRO A 86 2.31 -1.09 -15.98
CA PRO A 86 1.02 -0.86 -15.35
C PRO A 86 0.83 -1.64 -14.04
N THR A 87 1.36 -2.87 -13.96
CA THR A 87 1.30 -3.68 -12.74
C THR A 87 2.17 -3.09 -11.63
N ALA A 88 3.38 -2.65 -11.95
CA ALA A 88 4.27 -1.97 -10.98
C ALA A 88 3.65 -0.67 -10.45
N ASP A 89 3.01 0.12 -11.31
CA ASP A 89 2.31 1.35 -10.94
C ASP A 89 1.13 1.04 -10.00
N ALA A 90 0.33 0.04 -10.32
CA ALA A 90 -0.79 -0.39 -9.49
C ALA A 90 -0.33 -0.90 -8.11
N LEU A 91 0.76 -1.68 -8.04
CA LEU A 91 1.32 -2.12 -6.75
C LEU A 91 1.84 -0.94 -5.92
N LEU A 92 2.55 0.01 -6.53
CA LEU A 92 3.03 1.20 -5.83
C LEU A 92 1.87 2.01 -5.24
N GLU A 93 0.78 2.18 -5.99
CA GLU A 93 -0.44 2.83 -5.50
C GLU A 93 -1.02 2.10 -4.28
N ARG A 94 -1.10 0.76 -4.31
CA ARG A 94 -1.60 -0.05 -3.18
C ARG A 94 -0.69 0.05 -1.95
N ILE A 95 0.64 -0.04 -2.16
CA ILE A 95 1.64 0.15 -1.10
C ILE A 95 1.46 1.52 -0.43
N SER A 96 1.31 2.59 -1.21
CA SER A 96 1.08 3.94 -0.69
C SER A 96 -0.23 4.04 0.11
N ALA A 97 -1.33 3.49 -0.41
CA ALA A 97 -2.62 3.50 0.26
C ALA A 97 -2.59 2.74 1.59
N LEU A 98 -1.98 1.54 1.61
CA LEU A 98 -1.83 0.74 2.83
C LEU A 98 -0.94 1.43 3.86
N ALA A 99 0.20 1.98 3.46
CA ALA A 99 1.09 2.72 4.35
C ALA A 99 0.40 3.95 4.99
N ASN A 100 -0.38 4.70 4.20
CA ASN A 100 -1.20 5.81 4.70
C ASN A 100 -2.26 5.34 5.71
N GLY A 101 -2.94 4.23 5.43
CA GLY A 101 -3.94 3.65 6.32
C GLY A 101 -3.33 3.20 7.65
N LEU A 102 -2.19 2.51 7.59
CA LEU A 102 -1.44 2.04 8.76
C LEU A 102 -0.93 3.19 9.62
N GLU A 103 -0.38 4.23 9.00
CA GLU A 103 0.10 5.42 9.71
C GLU A 103 -1.04 6.11 10.48
N ARG A 104 -2.25 6.21 9.87
CA ARG A 104 -3.43 6.75 10.56
C ARG A 104 -3.84 5.87 11.73
N LEU A 105 -3.96 4.56 11.51
CA LEU A 105 -4.31 3.62 12.57
C LEU A 105 -3.29 3.65 13.73
N GLN A 106 -2.01 3.75 13.43
CA GLN A 106 -0.97 3.83 14.46
C GLN A 106 -1.04 5.12 15.28
N ARG A 107 -1.44 6.22 14.66
CA ARG A 107 -1.64 7.50 15.36
C ARG A 107 -2.87 7.48 16.26
N ASP A 108 -3.94 6.85 15.79
CA ASP A 108 -5.22 6.84 16.49
C ASP A 108 -5.29 5.75 17.58
N LEU A 109 -4.42 4.74 17.51
CA LEU A 109 -4.39 3.60 18.43
C LEU A 109 -3.05 3.56 19.19
N PRO A 110 -3.03 4.02 20.48
CA PRO A 110 -1.88 3.83 21.34
C PRO A 110 -1.51 2.35 21.48
N THR A 111 -0.22 2.06 21.55
CA THR A 111 0.31 0.68 21.57
C THR A 111 -0.20 -0.15 22.73
N ASP A 112 -0.51 0.48 23.85
CA ASP A 112 -0.94 -0.13 25.11
C ASP A 112 -2.47 -0.08 25.34
N ALA A 113 -3.23 0.51 24.40
CA ALA A 113 -4.68 0.72 24.55
C ALA A 113 -5.45 -0.59 24.83
N LEU A 114 -5.07 -1.68 24.13
CA LEU A 114 -5.71 -2.99 24.32
C LEU A 114 -5.46 -3.52 25.74
N THR A 115 -4.21 -3.54 26.17
CA THR A 115 -3.82 -4.02 27.51
C THR A 115 -4.47 -3.20 28.62
N GLN A 116 -4.51 -1.86 28.47
CA GLN A 116 -5.17 -0.98 29.44
C GLN A 116 -6.67 -1.27 29.53
N LEU A 117 -7.33 -1.52 28.40
CA LEU A 117 -8.76 -1.82 28.38
C LEU A 117 -9.07 -3.20 28.96
N GLU A 118 -8.23 -4.21 28.71
CA GLU A 118 -8.33 -5.54 29.30
C GLU A 118 -8.17 -5.49 30.83
N LEU A 119 -7.21 -4.71 31.33
CA LEU A 119 -7.03 -4.49 32.77
C LEU A 119 -8.26 -3.81 33.40
N ARG A 120 -8.86 -2.85 32.70
CA ARG A 120 -10.10 -2.20 33.15
C ARG A 120 -11.28 -3.19 33.20
N VAL A 121 -11.45 -4.01 32.18
CA VAL A 121 -12.49 -5.07 32.19
C VAL A 121 -12.28 -6.00 33.38
N ALA A 122 -11.06 -6.49 33.57
CA ALA A 122 -10.71 -7.38 34.68
C ALA A 122 -10.98 -6.72 36.06
N SER A 123 -10.67 -5.43 36.23
CA SER A 123 -10.92 -4.72 37.49
C SER A 123 -12.41 -4.62 37.81
N VAL A 124 -13.25 -4.32 36.81
CA VAL A 124 -14.72 -4.26 37.01
C VAL A 124 -15.32 -5.63 37.20
N GLN A 125 -14.76 -6.68 36.58
CA GLN A 125 -15.17 -8.07 36.80
C GLN A 125 -14.91 -8.52 38.24
N ALA A 126 -13.84 -8.04 38.85
CA ALA A 126 -13.48 -8.39 40.24
C ALA A 126 -14.34 -7.64 41.29
N GLU A 127 -15.12 -6.61 40.91
CA GLU A 127 -16.05 -5.94 41.83
C GLU A 127 -17.18 -6.84 42.27
N PRO A 128 -17.78 -6.64 43.49
CA PRO A 128 -18.96 -7.38 43.93
C PRO A 128 -20.10 -7.25 42.95
N GLU A 129 -20.90 -8.33 42.80
CA GLU A 129 -22.06 -8.34 41.87
C GLU A 129 -23.09 -7.24 42.16
N GLN A 130 -23.24 -6.88 43.43
CA GLN A 130 -24.17 -5.84 43.89
C GLN A 130 -23.63 -4.41 43.69
N ALA A 131 -22.42 -4.25 43.17
CA ALA A 131 -21.88 -2.91 42.94
C ALA A 131 -22.76 -2.12 41.94
N PRO A 132 -23.09 -0.86 42.25
CA PRO A 132 -23.95 -0.05 41.40
C PRO A 132 -23.33 0.10 40.00
N ASP A 133 -24.16 -0.01 38.98
CA ASP A 133 -23.79 0.13 37.57
C ASP A 133 -22.70 -0.83 37.04
N ARG A 134 -22.30 -1.87 37.80
CA ARG A 134 -21.26 -2.82 37.39
C ARG A 134 -21.58 -3.46 36.03
N GLU A 135 -22.80 -3.98 35.87
CA GLU A 135 -23.24 -4.65 34.63
C GLU A 135 -23.20 -3.69 33.43
N ARG A 136 -23.69 -2.48 33.62
CA ARG A 136 -23.65 -1.44 32.56
C ARG A 136 -22.22 -1.07 32.18
N ARG A 137 -21.29 -0.93 33.16
CA ARG A 137 -19.87 -0.66 32.89
C ARG A 137 -19.22 -1.81 32.15
N LEU A 138 -19.48 -3.06 32.55
CA LEU A 138 -18.98 -4.25 31.86
C LEU A 138 -19.45 -4.30 30.43
N THR A 139 -20.73 -4.10 30.16
CA THR A 139 -21.28 -4.08 28.80
C THR A 139 -20.59 -3.05 27.91
N LEU A 140 -20.40 -1.83 28.43
CA LEU A 140 -19.72 -0.76 27.68
C LEU A 140 -18.25 -1.08 27.41
N LEU A 141 -17.52 -1.55 28.44
CA LEU A 141 -16.11 -1.92 28.31
C LEU A 141 -15.90 -3.10 27.39
N THR A 142 -16.76 -4.13 27.44
CA THR A 142 -16.70 -5.28 26.53
C THR A 142 -16.93 -4.85 25.09
N ARG A 143 -17.90 -3.96 24.83
CA ARG A 143 -18.10 -3.40 23.50
C ARG A 143 -16.89 -2.62 23.01
N GLN A 144 -16.29 -1.78 23.86
CA GLN A 144 -15.06 -1.07 23.51
C GLN A 144 -13.90 -2.02 23.21
N LEU A 145 -13.75 -3.08 24.02
CA LEU A 145 -12.73 -4.10 23.82
C LEU A 145 -12.88 -4.82 22.49
N SER A 146 -14.11 -5.24 22.13
CA SER A 146 -14.38 -5.86 20.83
C SER A 146 -14.01 -4.93 19.67
N SER A 147 -14.45 -3.65 19.72
CA SER A 147 -14.11 -2.68 18.68
C SER A 147 -12.60 -2.44 18.56
N LEU A 148 -11.88 -2.40 19.68
CA LEU A 148 -10.42 -2.23 19.68
C LEU A 148 -9.70 -3.45 19.11
N GLN A 149 -10.15 -4.66 19.46
CA GLN A 149 -9.63 -5.92 18.91
C GLN A 149 -9.81 -5.99 17.39
N GLU A 150 -10.97 -5.56 16.87
CA GLU A 150 -11.22 -5.46 15.43
C GLU A 150 -10.23 -4.52 14.74
N LEU A 151 -9.94 -3.35 15.33
CA LEU A 151 -8.98 -2.40 14.78
C LEU A 151 -7.55 -2.95 14.80
N VAL A 152 -7.15 -3.64 15.87
CA VAL A 152 -5.84 -4.32 15.94
C VAL A 152 -5.72 -5.40 14.87
N SER A 153 -6.73 -6.27 14.73
CA SER A 153 -6.75 -7.31 13.70
C SER A 153 -6.68 -6.72 12.29
N ARG A 154 -7.38 -5.62 12.05
CA ARG A 154 -7.34 -4.90 10.77
C ARG A 154 -5.95 -4.34 10.50
N ARG A 155 -5.29 -3.73 11.49
CA ARG A 155 -3.91 -3.23 11.36
C ARG A 155 -2.95 -4.36 10.96
N GLU A 156 -3.04 -5.51 11.62
CA GLU A 156 -2.20 -6.66 11.30
C GLU A 156 -2.44 -7.20 9.88
N MET A 157 -3.70 -7.24 9.45
CA MET A 157 -4.04 -7.65 8.10
C MET A 157 -3.45 -6.67 7.07
N MET A 158 -3.61 -5.37 7.27
CA MET A 158 -3.04 -4.35 6.39
C MET A 158 -1.51 -4.41 6.35
N GLN A 159 -0.85 -4.71 7.49
CA GLN A 159 0.60 -4.89 7.53
C GLN A 159 1.04 -6.07 6.66
N ARG A 160 0.41 -7.25 6.81
CA ARG A 160 0.69 -8.41 5.96
C ARG A 160 0.49 -8.12 4.47
N GLN A 161 -0.57 -7.37 4.13
CA GLN A 161 -0.85 -6.96 2.76
C GLN A 161 0.21 -6.01 2.20
N LEU A 162 0.67 -5.05 3.02
CA LEU A 162 1.76 -4.13 2.68
C LEU A 162 3.07 -4.87 2.38
N ASP A 163 3.41 -5.83 3.24
CA ASP A 163 4.60 -6.66 3.09
C ASP A 163 4.52 -7.51 1.80
N SER A 164 3.37 -8.14 1.56
CA SER A 164 3.14 -8.94 0.34
C SER A 164 3.23 -8.10 -0.93
N ALA A 165 2.63 -6.91 -0.96
CA ALA A 165 2.69 -6.00 -2.10
C ALA A 165 4.12 -5.51 -2.37
N SER A 166 4.88 -5.20 -1.30
CA SER A 166 6.26 -4.76 -1.41
C SER A 166 7.18 -5.88 -1.93
N MET A 167 6.97 -7.12 -1.45
CA MET A 167 7.69 -8.28 -1.97
C MET A 167 7.37 -8.56 -3.44
N ALA A 168 6.11 -8.47 -3.84
CA ALA A 168 5.69 -8.67 -5.23
C ALA A 168 6.33 -7.64 -6.18
N LEU A 169 6.35 -6.36 -5.78
CA LEU A 169 6.99 -5.31 -6.58
C LEU A 169 8.50 -5.54 -6.70
N ARG A 170 9.16 -5.95 -5.62
CA ARG A 170 10.58 -6.28 -5.63
C ARG A 170 10.91 -7.51 -6.47
N SER A 171 10.07 -8.56 -6.42
CA SER A 171 10.21 -9.73 -7.28
C SER A 171 10.11 -9.34 -8.74
N LEU A 172 9.10 -8.57 -9.11
CA LEU A 172 8.91 -8.07 -10.47
C LEU A 172 10.13 -7.28 -10.97
N ARG A 173 10.72 -6.42 -10.11
CA ARG A 173 11.99 -5.73 -10.43
C ARG A 173 13.12 -6.71 -10.72
N LEU A 174 13.31 -7.74 -9.88
CA LEU A 174 14.40 -8.70 -10.05
C LEU A 174 14.23 -9.50 -11.34
N ASP A 175 13.02 -9.91 -11.67
CA ASP A 175 12.73 -10.69 -12.88
C ASP A 175 12.94 -9.85 -14.15
N ILE A 176 12.56 -8.57 -14.13
CA ILE A 176 12.83 -7.66 -15.25
C ILE A 176 14.33 -7.36 -15.41
N VAL A 177 15.09 -7.24 -14.33
CA VAL A 177 16.55 -7.10 -14.38
C VAL A 177 17.20 -8.37 -14.92
N LYS A 178 16.71 -9.55 -14.52
CA LYS A 178 17.15 -10.86 -15.01
C LYS A 178 16.87 -10.99 -16.51
N LEU A 179 15.69 -10.58 -16.99
CA LEU A 179 15.36 -10.57 -18.41
C LEU A 179 16.36 -9.73 -19.22
N ARG A 180 16.74 -8.56 -18.73
CA ARG A 180 17.74 -7.70 -19.39
C ARG A 180 19.12 -8.35 -19.45
N THR A 181 19.53 -9.07 -18.39
CA THR A 181 20.89 -9.61 -18.26
C THR A 181 21.09 -10.97 -18.93
N MET A 182 20.07 -11.82 -18.90
CA MET A 182 20.12 -13.21 -19.41
C MET A 182 19.47 -13.38 -20.77
N GLY A 183 18.76 -12.37 -21.26
CA GLY A 183 18.01 -12.39 -22.51
C GLY A 183 16.61 -12.96 -22.35
N VAL A 184 15.75 -12.60 -23.31
CA VAL A 184 14.29 -12.85 -23.26
C VAL A 184 13.95 -14.33 -23.21
N GLY A 185 14.66 -15.17 -23.99
CA GLY A 185 14.37 -16.61 -24.05
C GLY A 185 14.52 -17.34 -22.71
N ALA A 186 15.38 -16.85 -21.82
CA ALA A 186 15.66 -17.49 -20.53
C ALA A 186 14.74 -16.99 -19.38
N ALA A 187 14.21 -15.78 -19.46
CA ALA A 187 13.54 -15.14 -18.34
C ALA A 187 12.09 -14.71 -18.59
N ILE A 188 11.59 -14.82 -19.82
CA ILE A 188 10.23 -14.36 -20.18
C ILE A 188 9.14 -15.04 -19.35
N SER A 189 9.26 -16.34 -19.11
CA SER A 189 8.31 -17.10 -18.29
C SER A 189 8.25 -16.59 -16.87
N ASP A 190 9.41 -16.30 -16.26
CA ASP A 190 9.51 -15.79 -14.89
C ASP A 190 8.84 -14.41 -14.77
N VAL A 191 9.15 -13.50 -15.71
CA VAL A 191 8.53 -12.17 -15.76
C VAL A 191 7.02 -12.25 -15.98
N THR A 192 6.56 -13.12 -16.87
CA THR A 192 5.12 -13.28 -17.13
C THR A 192 4.40 -13.80 -15.88
N ASN A 193 4.93 -14.82 -15.22
CA ASN A 193 4.36 -15.38 -14.00
C ASN A 193 4.34 -14.34 -12.87
N ALA A 194 5.48 -13.67 -12.61
CA ALA A 194 5.57 -12.62 -11.59
C ALA A 194 4.60 -11.46 -11.87
N THR A 195 4.42 -11.07 -13.14
CA THR A 195 3.47 -10.03 -13.54
C THR A 195 2.02 -10.47 -13.27
N GLN A 196 1.67 -11.71 -13.59
CA GLN A 196 0.32 -12.25 -13.35
C GLN A 196 0.02 -12.34 -11.84
N GLU A 197 0.95 -12.85 -11.05
CA GLU A 197 0.83 -12.92 -9.58
C GLU A 197 0.71 -11.52 -8.96
N ALA A 198 1.56 -10.60 -9.36
CA ALA A 198 1.53 -9.20 -8.91
C ALA A 198 0.22 -8.50 -9.29
N ARG A 199 -0.32 -8.76 -10.49
CA ARG A 199 -1.60 -8.22 -10.95
C ARG A 199 -2.78 -8.79 -10.18
N ALA A 200 -2.80 -10.09 -9.92
CA ALA A 200 -3.81 -10.73 -9.08
C ALA A 200 -3.80 -10.13 -7.68
N LEU A 201 -2.63 -10.05 -7.04
CA LEU A 201 -2.46 -9.44 -5.72
C LEU A 201 -2.93 -7.98 -5.70
N SER A 202 -2.54 -7.16 -6.67
CA SER A 202 -2.95 -5.76 -6.76
C SER A 202 -4.47 -5.61 -6.87
N LYS A 203 -5.13 -6.50 -7.61
CA LYS A 203 -6.59 -6.52 -7.75
C LYS A 203 -7.27 -6.88 -6.43
N ASP A 204 -6.79 -7.91 -5.74
CA ASP A 204 -7.31 -8.35 -4.43
C ASP A 204 -7.17 -7.24 -3.39
N LEU A 205 -6.00 -6.59 -3.33
CA LEU A 205 -5.77 -5.43 -2.46
C LEU A 205 -6.71 -4.26 -2.80
N GLY A 206 -7.02 -4.05 -4.08
CA GLY A 206 -7.97 -3.04 -4.52
C GLY A 206 -9.36 -3.24 -3.93
N TYR A 207 -9.87 -4.45 -3.92
CA TYR A 207 -11.17 -4.76 -3.32
C TYR A 207 -11.18 -4.53 -1.81
N VAL A 208 -10.13 -4.93 -1.11
CA VAL A 208 -10.02 -4.73 0.35
C VAL A 208 -9.99 -3.24 0.71
N ILE A 209 -9.22 -2.43 -0.03
CA ILE A 209 -9.13 -0.98 0.21
C ILE A 209 -10.47 -0.31 -0.09
N SER A 210 -11.15 -0.66 -1.18
CA SER A 210 -12.46 -0.09 -1.55
C SER A 210 -13.53 -0.43 -0.52
N ALA A 211 -13.62 -1.69 -0.09
CA ALA A 211 -14.56 -2.11 0.95
C ALA A 211 -14.32 -1.39 2.28
N ALA A 212 -13.06 -1.14 2.61
CA ALA A 212 -12.70 -0.38 3.81
C ALA A 212 -13.11 1.10 3.74
N ASP A 213 -13.04 1.71 2.56
CA ASP A 213 -13.46 3.10 2.35
C ASP A 213 -14.98 3.26 2.32
N GLU A 214 -15.71 2.26 1.83
CA GLU A 214 -17.18 2.24 1.86
C GLU A 214 -17.72 2.16 3.29
N MET A 215 -17.18 1.27 4.12
CA MET A 215 -17.57 1.15 5.54
C MET A 215 -17.28 2.42 6.35
N ARG A 216 -16.35 3.27 5.91
CA ARG A 216 -16.03 4.54 6.57
C ARG A 216 -17.02 5.67 6.23
N LYS A 217 -17.80 5.51 5.16
CA LYS A 217 -18.79 6.51 4.72
C LYS A 217 -20.18 6.29 5.34
N LEU A 218 -20.40 5.13 5.98
CA LEU A 218 -21.59 4.76 6.73
C LEU A 218 -21.46 5.17 8.20
#